data_dd0738d5bece23f8464dfafa17af15e4
#
_entry.id   dd0738d5bece23f8464dfafa17af15e4
#
_cell.length_a   1.000
_cell.length_b   1.000
_cell.length_c   1.000
_cell.angle_alpha   90.00
_cell.angle_beta   90.00
_cell.angle_gamma   90.00
#
_symmetry.space_group_name_H-M   'P 1'
#
loop_
_entity.id
_entity.type
_entity.pdbx_description
1 polymer ?
#
loop_
_entity_poly.entity_id
_entity_poly.type
_entity_poly.pdbx_seq_one_letter_code
_entity_poly.pdbx_strand_id
1 'polypeptide(L)'
;MGDTRIVVDAMGGDYAPEWIIRGAVEAVNEGAKAHIILTGKEAVIKGELAKYTYDTSKIEIKNCTEEITCHDAPVQAIRSKKDSSLTVGMNMVKSGEADAIISAGSSGAILAGGQLIVGRSKGVKRSPLAPLIPTTKGYSLLIDCGANVDARPEHLVQFAKMGTVYMENIEKIKKPRVAIVNIGDEEEKGNALVKETYPLLKECKDINFIGSIEAREIPNGVADVIVCEAFVGNVILKLYEGLAKMLLGEIKKAVMSSFKSKIGGALIKGSLGELKERFNAKTKGGAPLLGLKGLVVKIHGNSHNEEVKSAIFQCISFSETGVNAKIADKLSEEQA
;
A
#
# COMPACT_ATOMS: atom_id res chain seq x y z
N MET A 1 -23.44 5.16 -8.68
CA MET A 1 -22.24 5.92 -8.31
C MET A 1 -21.53 6.30 -9.59
N GLY A 2 -20.97 7.53 -9.70
CA GLY A 2 -20.09 7.89 -10.82
C GLY A 2 -18.78 7.14 -10.79
N ASP A 3 -17.96 7.27 -11.84
CA ASP A 3 -16.61 6.69 -11.87
C ASP A 3 -15.73 7.30 -10.77
N THR A 4 -14.89 6.47 -10.13
CA THR A 4 -13.90 6.94 -9.15
C THR A 4 -12.83 7.78 -9.84
N ARG A 5 -12.54 8.97 -9.35
CA ARG A 5 -11.50 9.85 -9.90
C ARG A 5 -10.16 9.58 -9.25
N ILE A 6 -9.22 9.06 -10.03
CA ILE A 6 -7.92 8.57 -9.52
C ILE A 6 -6.79 9.35 -10.18
N VAL A 7 -6.01 10.07 -9.38
CA VAL A 7 -4.76 10.66 -9.83
C VAL A 7 -3.67 9.59 -9.87
N VAL A 8 -2.93 9.53 -10.95
CA VAL A 8 -1.73 8.71 -11.09
C VAL A 8 -0.54 9.62 -11.38
N ASP A 9 0.42 9.65 -10.46
CA ASP A 9 1.66 10.39 -10.60
C ASP A 9 2.53 9.75 -11.69
N ALA A 10 2.46 10.30 -12.89
CA ALA A 10 3.10 9.73 -14.07
C ALA A 10 4.62 9.91 -14.09
N MET A 11 5.18 10.74 -13.18
CA MET A 11 6.63 11.02 -13.12
C MET A 11 7.32 10.30 -11.95
N GLY A 12 6.55 9.64 -11.08
CA GLY A 12 7.10 8.94 -9.91
C GLY A 12 7.51 7.50 -10.21
N GLY A 13 8.72 7.12 -9.76
CA GLY A 13 9.25 5.76 -9.86
C GLY A 13 10.36 5.57 -10.88
N ASP A 14 11.06 4.42 -10.78
CA ASP A 14 12.27 4.12 -11.55
C ASP A 14 11.99 3.93 -13.05
N TYR A 15 10.76 3.56 -13.38
CA TYR A 15 10.31 3.26 -14.74
C TYR A 15 9.23 4.22 -15.24
N ALA A 16 9.08 5.36 -14.57
CA ALA A 16 8.22 6.43 -15.06
C ALA A 16 8.81 7.07 -16.34
N PRO A 17 7.99 7.52 -17.28
CA PRO A 17 6.53 7.44 -17.31
C PRO A 17 5.97 6.14 -17.90
N GLU A 18 6.78 5.35 -18.62
CA GLU A 18 6.37 4.24 -19.50
C GLU A 18 5.45 3.24 -18.78
N TRP A 19 5.93 2.60 -17.71
CA TRP A 19 5.18 1.55 -17.02
C TRP A 19 4.00 2.10 -16.23
N ILE A 20 4.10 3.34 -15.76
CA ILE A 20 3.01 4.00 -15.03
C ILE A 20 1.83 4.26 -15.97
N ILE A 21 2.09 4.86 -17.12
CA ILE A 21 1.07 5.17 -18.13
C ILE A 21 0.49 3.89 -18.72
N ARG A 22 1.34 2.91 -19.02
CA ARG A 22 0.90 1.60 -19.52
C ARG A 22 -0.08 0.93 -18.54
N GLY A 23 0.22 0.92 -17.26
CA GLY A 23 -0.66 0.33 -16.24
C GLY A 23 -2.01 1.06 -16.14
N ALA A 24 -2.03 2.40 -16.28
CA ALA A 24 -3.24 3.18 -16.34
C ALA A 24 -4.09 2.84 -17.57
N VAL A 25 -3.47 2.74 -18.74
CA VAL A 25 -4.14 2.32 -20.00
C VAL A 25 -4.70 0.91 -19.88
N GLU A 26 -3.92 -0.04 -19.37
CA GLU A 26 -4.38 -1.42 -19.19
C GLU A 26 -5.57 -1.51 -18.24
N ALA A 27 -5.60 -0.71 -17.15
CA ALA A 27 -6.75 -0.65 -16.25
C ALA A 27 -8.02 -0.17 -16.96
N VAL A 28 -7.92 0.89 -17.78
CA VAL A 28 -9.04 1.38 -18.58
C VAL A 28 -9.52 0.31 -19.57
N ASN A 29 -8.61 -0.34 -20.28
CA ASN A 29 -8.94 -1.37 -21.27
C ASN A 29 -9.56 -2.62 -20.63
N GLU A 30 -9.25 -2.91 -19.36
CA GLU A 30 -9.88 -3.98 -18.59
C GLU A 30 -11.22 -3.54 -17.93
N GLY A 31 -11.71 -2.35 -18.24
CA GLY A 31 -13.03 -1.87 -17.80
C GLY A 31 -13.05 -1.29 -16.38
N ALA A 32 -11.93 -0.72 -15.92
CA ALA A 32 -11.90 -0.01 -14.63
C ALA A 32 -12.96 1.09 -14.57
N LYS A 33 -13.81 1.07 -13.54
CA LYS A 33 -14.82 2.10 -13.26
C LYS A 33 -14.17 3.34 -12.66
N ALA A 34 -13.23 3.92 -13.41
CA ALA A 34 -12.44 5.05 -12.99
C ALA A 34 -12.29 6.09 -14.10
N HIS A 35 -12.16 7.36 -13.69
CA HIS A 35 -11.60 8.42 -14.49
C HIS A 35 -10.19 8.71 -13.99
N ILE A 36 -9.20 8.47 -14.84
CA ILE A 36 -7.78 8.55 -14.47
C ILE A 36 -7.22 9.91 -14.84
N ILE A 37 -6.53 10.57 -13.91
CA ILE A 37 -5.89 11.86 -14.09
C ILE A 37 -4.38 11.65 -14.00
N LEU A 38 -3.68 11.69 -15.14
CA LEU A 38 -2.22 11.57 -15.19
C LEU A 38 -1.59 12.93 -14.89
N THR A 39 -0.88 13.04 -13.77
CA THR A 39 -0.15 14.27 -13.41
C THR A 39 1.32 14.17 -13.85
N GLY A 40 1.83 15.20 -14.53
CA GLY A 40 3.21 15.28 -14.99
C GLY A 40 3.39 16.15 -16.22
N LYS A 41 4.56 16.06 -16.85
CA LYS A 41 4.89 16.82 -18.06
C LYS A 41 4.00 16.39 -19.23
N GLU A 42 3.10 17.25 -19.67
CA GLU A 42 2.07 16.95 -20.68
C GLU A 42 2.67 16.37 -21.98
N ALA A 43 3.75 16.97 -22.48
CA ALA A 43 4.38 16.50 -23.73
C ALA A 43 4.92 15.05 -23.60
N VAL A 44 5.46 14.71 -22.43
CA VAL A 44 5.99 13.36 -22.13
C VAL A 44 4.83 12.37 -22.03
N ILE A 45 3.77 12.73 -21.29
CA ILE A 45 2.58 11.88 -21.13
C ILE A 45 1.90 11.64 -22.49
N LYS A 46 1.69 12.68 -23.30
CA LYS A 46 1.09 12.56 -24.65
C LYS A 46 1.92 11.65 -25.57
N GLY A 47 3.26 11.81 -25.53
CA GLY A 47 4.17 10.98 -26.30
C GLY A 47 4.09 9.50 -25.93
N GLU A 48 3.91 9.19 -24.64
CA GLU A 48 3.76 7.81 -24.17
C GLU A 48 2.37 7.25 -24.50
N LEU A 49 1.30 8.00 -24.24
CA LEU A 49 -0.08 7.61 -24.54
C LEU A 49 -0.31 7.33 -26.02
N ALA A 50 0.39 8.02 -26.92
CA ALA A 50 0.29 7.81 -28.38
C ALA A 50 0.69 6.40 -28.81
N LYS A 51 1.37 5.62 -27.97
CA LYS A 51 1.76 4.23 -28.25
C LYS A 51 0.63 3.22 -28.01
N TYR A 52 -0.49 3.64 -27.42
CA TYR A 52 -1.56 2.75 -26.96
C TYR A 52 -2.91 3.13 -27.57
N THR A 53 -3.79 2.13 -27.66
CA THR A 53 -5.22 2.32 -27.97
C THR A 53 -6.03 2.19 -26.67
N TYR A 54 -6.84 3.19 -26.34
CA TYR A 54 -7.65 3.23 -25.14
C TYR A 54 -8.85 4.20 -25.30
N ASP A 55 -9.82 4.14 -24.40
CA ASP A 55 -10.91 5.12 -24.36
C ASP A 55 -10.38 6.46 -23.82
N THR A 56 -10.21 7.43 -24.72
CA THR A 56 -9.66 8.76 -24.39
C THR A 56 -10.54 9.57 -23.44
N SER A 57 -11.82 9.23 -23.31
CA SER A 57 -12.74 9.89 -22.35
C SER A 57 -12.45 9.51 -20.88
N LYS A 58 -11.68 8.44 -20.65
CA LYS A 58 -11.34 7.90 -19.33
C LYS A 58 -10.00 8.37 -18.78
N ILE A 59 -9.18 9.04 -19.60
CA ILE A 59 -7.86 9.52 -19.18
C ILE A 59 -7.75 11.02 -19.46
N GLU A 60 -7.50 11.78 -18.41
CA GLU A 60 -7.20 13.22 -18.43
C GLU A 60 -5.73 13.47 -18.11
N ILE A 61 -5.14 14.52 -18.66
CA ILE A 61 -3.76 14.94 -18.35
C ILE A 61 -3.80 16.26 -17.59
N LYS A 62 -3.18 16.28 -16.41
CA LYS A 62 -2.91 17.49 -15.65
C LYS A 62 -1.44 17.83 -15.80
N ASN A 63 -1.13 18.89 -16.56
CA ASN A 63 0.24 19.32 -16.76
C ASN A 63 0.89 19.81 -15.47
N CYS A 64 2.12 19.35 -15.23
CA CYS A 64 2.99 19.75 -14.12
C CYS A 64 4.40 19.96 -14.65
N THR A 65 5.11 20.98 -14.18
CA THR A 65 6.43 21.35 -14.70
C THR A 65 7.58 20.87 -13.83
N GLU A 66 7.32 20.51 -12.56
CA GLU A 66 8.31 20.07 -11.59
C GLU A 66 8.19 18.57 -11.27
N GLU A 67 9.28 18.01 -10.78
CA GLU A 67 9.35 16.60 -10.32
C GLU A 67 9.99 16.52 -8.93
N ILE A 68 9.49 15.63 -8.08
CA ILE A 68 10.12 15.27 -6.81
C ILE A 68 10.84 13.94 -6.99
N THR A 69 12.16 13.95 -6.79
CA THR A 69 13.03 12.78 -6.94
C THR A 69 13.31 12.13 -5.59
N CYS A 70 13.93 10.93 -5.60
CA CYS A 70 14.38 10.25 -4.39
C CYS A 70 15.56 10.95 -3.67
N HIS A 71 16.23 11.91 -4.34
CA HIS A 71 17.32 12.69 -3.77
C HIS A 71 16.86 13.98 -3.08
N ASP A 72 15.62 14.38 -3.28
CA ASP A 72 15.06 15.56 -2.64
C ASP A 72 14.76 15.31 -1.16
N ALA A 73 14.98 16.31 -0.31
CA ALA A 73 14.56 16.26 1.08
C ALA A 73 13.00 16.27 1.12
N PRO A 74 12.34 15.21 1.62
CA PRO A 74 10.91 14.97 1.40
C PRO A 74 10.00 16.13 1.79
N VAL A 75 10.12 16.62 3.03
CA VAL A 75 9.27 17.71 3.57
C VAL A 75 9.53 19.02 2.83
N GLN A 76 10.80 19.31 2.52
CA GLN A 76 11.17 20.53 1.80
C GLN A 76 10.66 20.47 0.36
N ALA A 77 10.80 19.34 -0.32
CA ALA A 77 10.32 19.15 -1.69
C ALA A 77 8.81 19.40 -1.81
N ILE A 78 8.01 18.80 -0.92
CA ILE A 78 6.55 19.01 -0.86
C ILE A 78 6.19 20.48 -0.60
N ARG A 79 7.00 21.21 0.16
CA ARG A 79 6.77 22.64 0.46
C ARG A 79 7.20 23.58 -0.67
N SER A 80 8.27 23.26 -1.37
CA SER A 80 8.85 24.15 -2.40
C SER A 80 8.37 23.85 -3.82
N LYS A 81 8.30 22.55 -4.20
CA LYS A 81 7.90 22.12 -5.56
C LYS A 81 6.37 22.01 -5.67
N LYS A 82 5.71 23.17 -5.77
CA LYS A 82 4.25 23.25 -5.76
C LYS A 82 3.59 22.74 -7.03
N ASP A 83 4.31 22.79 -8.15
CA ASP A 83 3.87 22.34 -9.46
C ASP A 83 4.44 20.94 -9.81
N SER A 84 4.89 20.18 -8.81
CA SER A 84 5.27 18.79 -9.05
C SER A 84 4.07 17.87 -9.20
N SER A 85 4.20 16.83 -10.03
CA SER A 85 3.16 15.82 -10.28
C SER A 85 2.55 15.27 -8.98
N LEU A 86 3.39 14.96 -8.00
CA LEU A 86 2.97 14.49 -6.69
C LEU A 86 2.21 15.56 -5.90
N THR A 87 2.74 16.79 -5.82
CA THR A 87 2.11 17.87 -5.04
C THR A 87 0.77 18.30 -5.62
N VAL A 88 0.69 18.44 -6.95
CA VAL A 88 -0.55 18.76 -7.66
C VAL A 88 -1.60 17.67 -7.42
N GLY A 89 -1.23 16.39 -7.60
CA GLY A 89 -2.13 15.28 -7.36
C GLY A 89 -2.64 15.19 -5.92
N MET A 90 -1.78 15.44 -4.93
CA MET A 90 -2.19 15.50 -3.51
C MET A 90 -3.16 16.65 -3.23
N ASN A 91 -3.00 17.81 -3.90
CA ASN A 91 -3.93 18.94 -3.77
C ASN A 91 -5.29 18.60 -4.41
N MET A 92 -5.33 17.88 -5.53
CA MET A 92 -6.59 17.44 -6.14
C MET A 92 -7.37 16.50 -5.21
N VAL A 93 -6.68 15.60 -4.51
CA VAL A 93 -7.31 14.76 -3.48
C VAL A 93 -7.81 15.59 -2.30
N LYS A 94 -7.03 16.57 -1.85
CA LYS A 94 -7.42 17.48 -0.76
C LYS A 94 -8.66 18.30 -1.09
N SER A 95 -8.76 18.81 -2.31
CA SER A 95 -9.89 19.66 -2.76
C SER A 95 -11.15 18.83 -3.07
N GLY A 96 -11.05 17.51 -3.15
CA GLY A 96 -12.14 16.62 -3.58
C GLY A 96 -12.32 16.57 -5.11
N GLU A 97 -11.37 17.11 -5.87
CA GLU A 97 -11.32 16.93 -7.33
C GLU A 97 -10.97 15.50 -7.73
N ALA A 98 -10.33 14.76 -6.83
CA ALA A 98 -10.04 13.33 -6.97
C ALA A 98 -10.26 12.59 -5.66
N ASP A 99 -10.61 11.30 -5.76
CA ASP A 99 -10.86 10.41 -4.60
C ASP A 99 -9.56 9.80 -4.07
N ALA A 100 -8.60 9.58 -4.96
CA ALA A 100 -7.35 8.90 -4.64
C ALA A 100 -6.16 9.43 -5.46
N ILE A 101 -4.95 9.23 -4.91
CA ILE A 101 -3.69 9.37 -5.66
C ILE A 101 -2.84 8.10 -5.50
N ILE A 102 -2.24 7.67 -6.61
CA ILE A 102 -1.26 6.59 -6.69
C ILE A 102 0.09 7.19 -7.09
N SER A 103 1.16 6.84 -6.38
CA SER A 103 2.52 7.24 -6.75
C SER A 103 3.54 6.13 -6.46
N ALA A 104 4.49 5.95 -7.38
CA ALA A 104 5.69 5.13 -7.23
C ALA A 104 6.92 5.98 -6.83
N GLY A 105 6.74 7.26 -6.56
CA GLY A 105 7.81 8.20 -6.23
C GLY A 105 8.42 8.00 -4.85
N SER A 106 9.17 9.01 -4.39
CA SER A 106 9.83 9.01 -3.08
C SER A 106 8.87 8.71 -1.93
N SER A 107 9.13 7.63 -1.19
CA SER A 107 8.31 7.22 -0.03
C SER A 107 8.18 8.34 0.98
N GLY A 108 9.27 9.02 1.30
CA GLY A 108 9.26 10.15 2.24
C GLY A 108 8.40 11.32 1.75
N ALA A 109 8.44 11.63 0.44
CA ALA A 109 7.62 12.69 -0.13
C ALA A 109 6.13 12.32 -0.15
N ILE A 110 5.79 11.06 -0.47
CA ILE A 110 4.40 10.56 -0.43
C ILE A 110 3.85 10.64 1.00
N LEU A 111 4.61 10.19 1.99
CA LEU A 111 4.22 10.26 3.42
C LEU A 111 4.07 11.71 3.89
N ALA A 112 5.03 12.57 3.55
CA ALA A 112 4.96 13.99 3.90
C ALA A 112 3.78 14.69 3.23
N GLY A 113 3.54 14.45 1.93
CA GLY A 113 2.43 15.02 1.19
C GLY A 113 1.07 14.54 1.71
N GLY A 114 0.94 13.25 1.99
CA GLY A 114 -0.26 12.68 2.61
C GLY A 114 -0.61 13.36 3.94
N GLN A 115 0.37 13.58 4.80
CA GLN A 115 0.14 14.21 6.10
C GLN A 115 -0.03 15.73 6.02
N LEU A 116 0.77 16.43 5.21
CA LEU A 116 0.80 17.90 5.18
C LEU A 116 -0.21 18.53 4.21
N ILE A 117 -0.54 17.83 3.12
CA ILE A 117 -1.45 18.34 2.09
C ILE A 117 -2.84 17.71 2.25
N VAL A 118 -2.96 16.38 2.10
CA VAL A 118 -4.26 15.68 2.20
C VAL A 118 -4.83 15.81 3.62
N GLY A 119 -3.98 15.60 4.60
CA GLY A 119 -4.33 15.75 6.02
C GLY A 119 -5.05 14.53 6.58
N ARG A 120 -5.03 14.43 7.92
CA ARG A 120 -5.64 13.33 8.66
C ARG A 120 -7.14 13.53 8.85
N SER A 121 -7.90 12.45 8.83
CA SER A 121 -9.30 12.43 9.24
C SER A 121 -9.46 12.80 10.72
N LYS A 122 -10.65 13.24 11.09
CA LYS A 122 -10.97 13.55 12.50
C LYS A 122 -10.75 12.30 13.35
N GLY A 123 -10.18 12.48 14.55
CA GLY A 123 -9.87 11.37 15.45
C GLY A 123 -8.54 10.64 15.19
N VAL A 124 -7.98 10.73 13.99
CA VAL A 124 -6.74 10.06 13.63
C VAL A 124 -5.52 10.79 14.19
N LYS A 125 -4.77 10.15 15.07
CA LYS A 125 -3.53 10.71 15.65
C LYS A 125 -2.34 10.58 14.70
N ARG A 126 -2.21 9.45 14.01
CA ARG A 126 -1.16 9.16 13.03
C ARG A 126 -1.72 8.31 11.88
N SER A 127 -1.24 8.54 10.66
CA SER A 127 -1.60 7.76 9.47
C SER A 127 -0.51 6.71 9.21
N PRO A 128 -0.78 5.42 9.34
CA PRO A 128 0.17 4.36 9.06
C PRO A 128 0.20 4.01 7.57
N LEU A 129 1.34 3.47 7.12
CA LEU A 129 1.49 2.79 5.83
C LEU A 129 1.19 1.30 6.00
N ALA A 130 0.22 0.78 5.28
CA ALA A 130 -0.37 -0.53 5.55
C ALA A 130 -0.39 -1.46 4.32
N PRO A 131 0.75 -2.08 3.93
CA PRO A 131 0.78 -3.06 2.86
C PRO A 131 0.15 -4.39 3.27
N LEU A 132 -0.42 -5.10 2.28
CA LEU A 132 -0.72 -6.52 2.39
C LEU A 132 0.54 -7.34 2.13
N ILE A 133 0.78 -8.35 2.95
CA ILE A 133 1.86 -9.32 2.77
C ILE A 133 1.28 -10.72 2.57
N PRO A 134 1.84 -11.54 1.65
CA PRO A 134 1.33 -12.87 1.38
C PRO A 134 1.68 -13.83 2.50
N THR A 135 0.77 -14.75 2.79
CA THR A 135 0.95 -15.83 3.77
C THR A 135 0.47 -17.15 3.20
N THR A 136 0.66 -18.25 3.92
CA THR A 136 0.15 -19.57 3.50
C THR A 136 -1.38 -19.64 3.51
N LYS A 137 -2.06 -18.70 4.20
CA LYS A 137 -3.54 -18.64 4.30
C LYS A 137 -4.16 -17.48 3.52
N GLY A 138 -3.43 -16.83 2.64
CA GLY A 138 -3.87 -15.65 1.89
C GLY A 138 -3.00 -14.43 2.19
N TYR A 139 -3.60 -13.34 2.65
CA TYR A 139 -2.87 -12.10 2.92
C TYR A 139 -3.12 -11.63 4.35
N SER A 140 -2.09 -11.05 4.96
CA SER A 140 -2.18 -10.30 6.23
C SER A 140 -1.83 -8.84 5.99
N LEU A 141 -2.47 -7.93 6.71
CA LEU A 141 -2.17 -6.51 6.69
C LEU A 141 -1.06 -6.23 7.72
N LEU A 142 0.09 -5.76 7.26
CA LEU A 142 1.18 -5.33 8.14
C LEU A 142 1.09 -3.80 8.34
N ILE A 143 0.96 -3.36 9.59
CA ILE A 143 0.67 -1.96 9.94
C ILE A 143 1.37 -1.54 11.24
N ASP A 144 2.28 -0.59 11.24
CA ASP A 144 2.78 0.36 10.25
C ASP A 144 4.09 -0.11 9.58
N CYS A 145 4.31 0.27 8.32
CA CYS A 145 5.49 -0.12 7.54
C CYS A 145 6.32 1.08 7.03
N GLY A 146 6.54 2.11 7.85
CA GLY A 146 7.48 3.16 7.46
C GLY A 146 6.99 4.59 7.62
N ALA A 147 5.77 4.83 8.16
CA ALA A 147 5.25 6.18 8.32
C ALA A 147 5.55 6.77 9.71
N ASN A 148 5.55 5.97 10.79
CA ASN A 148 5.65 6.46 12.17
C ASN A 148 6.67 5.65 12.98
N VAL A 149 7.95 6.02 12.92
CA VAL A 149 9.05 5.35 13.65
C VAL A 149 8.89 5.54 15.16
N ASP A 150 8.56 6.77 15.60
CA ASP A 150 8.34 7.10 17.01
C ASP A 150 6.85 6.97 17.35
N ALA A 151 6.29 5.77 17.23
CA ALA A 151 4.91 5.50 17.59
C ALA A 151 4.75 5.45 19.13
N ARG A 152 3.52 5.74 19.60
CA ARG A 152 3.11 5.60 20.98
C ARG A 152 2.05 4.52 21.12
N PRO A 153 1.77 3.98 22.32
CA PRO A 153 0.78 2.93 22.52
C PRO A 153 -0.59 3.23 21.89
N GLU A 154 -1.09 4.46 22.08
CA GLU A 154 -2.36 4.88 21.50
C GLU A 154 -2.38 4.93 19.96
N HIS A 155 -1.21 5.06 19.31
CA HIS A 155 -1.11 4.98 17.85
C HIS A 155 -1.29 3.53 17.39
N LEU A 156 -0.65 2.56 18.07
CA LEU A 156 -0.75 1.14 17.74
C LEU A 156 -2.18 0.62 17.93
N VAL A 157 -2.88 1.10 18.97
CA VAL A 157 -4.31 0.79 19.15
C VAL A 157 -5.13 1.32 17.97
N GLN A 158 -4.89 2.55 17.52
CA GLN A 158 -5.57 3.08 16.35
C GLN A 158 -5.21 2.28 15.07
N PHE A 159 -3.96 1.85 14.92
CA PHE A 159 -3.53 1.02 13.79
C PHE A 159 -4.27 -0.33 13.77
N ALA A 160 -4.43 -0.96 14.94
CA ALA A 160 -5.21 -2.18 15.08
C ALA A 160 -6.67 -1.99 14.60
N LYS A 161 -7.32 -0.90 14.99
CA LYS A 161 -8.69 -0.55 14.59
C LYS A 161 -8.78 -0.24 13.09
N MET A 162 -7.85 0.55 12.55
CA MET A 162 -7.78 0.83 11.11
C MET A 162 -7.58 -0.45 10.29
N GLY A 163 -6.68 -1.32 10.75
CA GLY A 163 -6.42 -2.61 10.13
C GLY A 163 -7.64 -3.53 10.15
N THR A 164 -8.38 -3.55 11.26
CA THR A 164 -9.64 -4.30 11.38
C THR A 164 -10.65 -3.81 10.35
N VAL A 165 -10.92 -2.49 10.28
CA VAL A 165 -11.84 -1.91 9.29
C VAL A 165 -11.39 -2.23 7.85
N TYR A 166 -10.08 -2.15 7.57
CA TYR A 166 -9.52 -2.51 6.26
C TYR A 166 -9.83 -3.96 5.89
N MET A 167 -9.45 -4.92 6.76
CA MET A 167 -9.61 -6.35 6.48
C MET A 167 -11.07 -6.78 6.36
N GLU A 168 -11.96 -6.17 7.15
CA GLU A 168 -13.41 -6.42 7.05
C GLU A 168 -14.01 -5.92 5.74
N ASN A 169 -13.58 -4.75 5.24
CA ASN A 169 -14.22 -4.10 4.10
C ASN A 169 -13.53 -4.38 2.77
N ILE A 170 -12.22 -4.58 2.72
CA ILE A 170 -11.46 -4.87 1.50
C ILE A 170 -11.29 -6.38 1.31
N GLU A 171 -10.73 -7.08 2.28
CA GLU A 171 -10.48 -8.53 2.19
C GLU A 171 -11.68 -9.38 2.63
N LYS A 172 -12.78 -8.73 3.11
CA LYS A 172 -14.05 -9.39 3.52
C LYS A 172 -13.89 -10.43 4.64
N ILE A 173 -12.88 -10.26 5.48
CA ILE A 173 -12.64 -11.15 6.64
C ILE A 173 -13.46 -10.68 7.81
N LYS A 174 -14.45 -11.48 8.22
CA LYS A 174 -15.26 -11.19 9.42
C LYS A 174 -14.44 -11.39 10.68
N LYS A 175 -14.41 -10.39 11.58
CA LYS A 175 -13.66 -10.41 12.85
C LYS A 175 -12.18 -10.79 12.64
N PRO A 176 -11.42 -10.00 11.88
CA PRO A 176 -10.02 -10.32 11.58
C PRO A 176 -9.22 -10.45 12.88
N ARG A 177 -8.34 -11.42 12.92
CA ARG A 177 -7.43 -11.68 14.05
C ARG A 177 -6.35 -10.62 14.07
N VAL A 178 -6.25 -9.90 15.16
CA VAL A 178 -5.28 -8.82 15.36
C VAL A 178 -4.20 -9.29 16.32
N ALA A 179 -2.94 -9.16 15.93
CA ALA A 179 -1.80 -9.47 16.79
C ALA A 179 -0.78 -8.33 16.80
N ILE A 180 -0.03 -8.20 17.89
CA ILE A 180 1.11 -7.30 17.96
C ILE A 180 2.41 -8.08 17.76
N VAL A 181 3.35 -7.54 16.98
CA VAL A 181 4.67 -8.14 16.79
C VAL A 181 5.47 -8.03 18.07
N ASN A 182 6.03 -9.16 18.51
CA ASN A 182 6.84 -9.25 19.72
C ASN A 182 8.02 -10.22 19.53
N ILE A 183 8.89 -10.33 20.54
CA ILE A 183 10.02 -11.25 20.62
C ILE A 183 9.68 -12.59 21.28
N GLY A 184 8.41 -12.79 21.64
CA GLY A 184 7.86 -14.01 22.26
C GLY A 184 6.38 -13.82 22.54
N ASP A 185 5.68 -14.89 22.88
CA ASP A 185 4.22 -14.91 23.06
C ASP A 185 3.76 -14.38 24.42
N GLU A 186 4.67 -14.31 25.41
CA GLU A 186 4.35 -13.90 26.76
C GLU A 186 4.12 -12.39 26.87
N GLU A 187 3.12 -11.98 27.67
CA GLU A 187 2.69 -10.58 27.84
C GLU A 187 3.80 -9.66 28.36
N GLU A 188 4.69 -10.18 29.21
CA GLU A 188 5.80 -9.45 29.83
C GLU A 188 7.00 -9.25 28.91
N LYS A 189 7.06 -9.92 27.76
CA LYS A 189 8.14 -9.76 26.77
C LYS A 189 7.94 -8.52 25.91
N GLY A 190 9.04 -8.09 25.29
CA GLY A 190 9.06 -6.96 24.36
C GLY A 190 9.71 -5.71 24.90
N ASN A 191 9.78 -4.69 24.06
CA ASN A 191 10.25 -3.36 24.42
C ASN A 191 9.16 -2.58 25.19
N ALA A 192 9.48 -1.39 25.66
CA ALA A 192 8.54 -0.56 26.42
C ALA A 192 7.24 -0.29 25.65
N LEU A 193 7.35 0.03 24.36
CA LEU A 193 6.17 0.31 23.50
C LEU A 193 5.21 -0.89 23.45
N VAL A 194 5.74 -2.11 23.24
CA VAL A 194 4.93 -3.33 23.17
C VAL A 194 4.26 -3.62 24.53
N LYS A 195 5.02 -3.54 25.62
CA LYS A 195 4.51 -3.78 26.99
C LYS A 195 3.40 -2.79 27.39
N GLU A 196 3.53 -1.54 27.00
CA GLU A 196 2.51 -0.52 27.27
C GLU A 196 1.30 -0.66 26.33
N THR A 197 1.49 -1.14 25.11
CA THR A 197 0.42 -1.30 24.10
C THR A 197 -0.43 -2.55 24.36
N TYR A 198 0.19 -3.64 24.78
CA TYR A 198 -0.47 -4.95 24.92
C TYR A 198 -1.75 -4.91 25.78
N PRO A 199 -1.73 -4.36 27.01
CA PRO A 199 -2.96 -4.27 27.82
C PRO A 199 -4.05 -3.42 27.16
N LEU A 200 -3.68 -2.34 26.46
CA LEU A 200 -4.64 -1.49 25.75
C LEU A 200 -5.33 -2.23 24.60
N LEU A 201 -4.59 -3.06 23.87
CA LEU A 201 -5.17 -3.91 22.82
C LEU A 201 -6.06 -5.01 23.41
N LYS A 202 -5.67 -5.59 24.54
CA LYS A 202 -6.42 -6.63 25.23
C LYS A 202 -7.76 -6.13 25.77
N GLU A 203 -7.81 -4.90 26.24
CA GLU A 203 -9.02 -4.23 26.73
C GLU A 203 -9.91 -3.69 25.58
N CYS A 204 -9.36 -3.57 24.37
CA CYS A 204 -10.07 -3.01 23.23
C CYS A 204 -11.13 -3.97 22.69
N LYS A 205 -12.41 -3.71 22.98
CA LYS A 205 -13.55 -4.56 22.59
C LYS A 205 -13.86 -4.53 21.08
N ASP A 206 -13.33 -3.55 20.37
CA ASP A 206 -13.62 -3.29 18.96
C ASP A 206 -12.77 -4.09 17.98
N ILE A 207 -11.83 -4.86 18.50
CA ILE A 207 -10.92 -5.71 17.71
C ILE A 207 -10.94 -7.14 18.24
N ASN A 208 -10.55 -8.08 17.42
CA ASN A 208 -10.34 -9.47 17.83
C ASN A 208 -8.85 -9.69 18.12
N PHE A 209 -8.38 -9.16 19.24
CA PHE A 209 -6.99 -9.27 19.65
C PHE A 209 -6.67 -10.69 20.10
N ILE A 210 -5.65 -11.30 19.50
CA ILE A 210 -5.22 -12.69 19.75
C ILE A 210 -3.89 -12.77 20.52
N GLY A 211 -3.30 -11.63 20.91
CA GLY A 211 -2.04 -11.58 21.66
C GLY A 211 -0.83 -11.19 20.82
N SER A 212 0.36 -11.58 21.29
CA SER A 212 1.63 -11.37 20.60
C SER A 212 1.88 -12.45 19.54
N ILE A 213 2.67 -12.08 18.51
CA ILE A 213 3.23 -13.04 17.56
C ILE A 213 4.71 -12.75 17.32
N GLU A 214 5.50 -13.80 17.14
CA GLU A 214 6.88 -13.67 16.66
C GLU A 214 6.89 -13.49 15.13
N ALA A 215 7.89 -12.77 14.62
CA ALA A 215 8.02 -12.52 13.16
C ALA A 215 8.09 -13.82 12.33
N ARG A 216 8.61 -14.94 12.89
CA ARG A 216 8.66 -16.26 12.21
C ARG A 216 7.27 -16.87 11.95
N GLU A 217 6.24 -16.40 12.63
CA GLU A 217 4.87 -16.92 12.49
C GLU A 217 4.06 -16.19 11.42
N ILE A 218 4.52 -15.00 11.03
CA ILE A 218 3.87 -14.17 10.01
C ILE A 218 3.61 -14.96 8.70
N PRO A 219 4.58 -15.71 8.14
CA PRO A 219 4.36 -16.49 6.91
C PRO A 219 3.24 -17.52 7.02
N ASN A 220 2.93 -17.98 8.24
CA ASN A 220 1.89 -19.00 8.50
C ASN A 220 0.47 -18.43 8.53
N GLY A 221 0.30 -17.11 8.44
CA GLY A 221 -1.01 -16.45 8.47
C GLY A 221 -1.76 -16.70 9.79
N VAL A 222 -1.07 -16.54 10.91
CA VAL A 222 -1.66 -16.70 12.26
C VAL A 222 -2.55 -15.51 12.63
N ALA A 223 -2.25 -14.33 12.10
CA ALA A 223 -3.02 -13.11 12.26
C ALA A 223 -3.38 -12.49 10.91
N ASP A 224 -4.51 -11.79 10.84
CA ASP A 224 -4.99 -11.08 9.65
C ASP A 224 -4.52 -9.62 9.65
N VAL A 225 -4.37 -9.03 10.85
CA VAL A 225 -3.81 -7.69 11.08
C VAL A 225 -2.61 -7.83 12.00
N ILE A 226 -1.46 -7.38 11.54
CA ILE A 226 -0.16 -7.48 12.25
C ILE A 226 0.28 -6.07 12.59
N VAL A 227 0.22 -5.72 13.89
CA VAL A 227 0.48 -4.38 14.40
C VAL A 227 1.92 -4.25 14.87
N CYS A 228 2.59 -3.21 14.43
CA CYS A 228 3.92 -2.81 14.89
C CYS A 228 4.14 -1.31 14.64
N GLU A 229 5.24 -0.76 15.13
CA GLU A 229 5.70 0.56 14.71
C GLU A 229 6.49 0.48 13.39
N ALA A 230 6.70 1.64 12.76
CA ALA A 230 7.18 1.70 11.39
C ALA A 230 8.58 1.12 11.15
N PHE A 231 9.49 1.16 12.13
CA PHE A 231 10.83 0.59 11.97
C PHE A 231 10.76 -0.94 11.89
N VAL A 232 10.09 -1.57 12.86
CA VAL A 232 9.87 -3.03 12.88
C VAL A 232 9.13 -3.47 11.63
N GLY A 233 8.02 -2.79 11.28
CA GLY A 233 7.24 -3.14 10.11
C GLY A 233 8.02 -3.00 8.80
N ASN A 234 8.83 -1.97 8.64
CA ASN A 234 9.67 -1.81 7.45
C ASN A 234 10.78 -2.88 7.37
N VAL A 235 11.38 -3.24 8.51
CA VAL A 235 12.37 -4.34 8.57
C VAL A 235 11.74 -5.66 8.15
N ILE A 236 10.56 -6.00 8.70
CA ILE A 236 9.80 -7.21 8.33
C ILE A 236 9.49 -7.20 6.84
N LEU A 237 8.91 -6.12 6.33
CA LEU A 237 8.53 -6.00 4.91
C LEU A 237 9.73 -6.20 3.98
N LYS A 238 10.85 -5.51 4.24
CA LYS A 238 12.05 -5.60 3.41
C LYS A 238 12.73 -6.96 3.47
N LEU A 239 12.77 -7.60 4.65
CA LEU A 239 13.27 -8.96 4.79
C LEU A 239 12.36 -9.94 4.03
N TYR A 240 11.05 -9.78 4.14
CA TYR A 240 10.05 -10.62 3.46
C TYR A 240 10.19 -10.55 1.93
N GLU A 241 10.27 -9.32 1.38
CA GLU A 241 10.52 -9.07 -0.04
C GLU A 241 11.86 -9.68 -0.51
N GLY A 242 12.92 -9.48 0.27
CA GLY A 242 14.27 -9.99 -0.03
C GLY A 242 14.32 -11.51 -0.05
N LEU A 243 13.76 -12.18 0.97
CA LEU A 243 13.69 -13.64 1.07
C LEU A 243 12.87 -14.25 -0.06
N ALA A 244 11.71 -13.70 -0.38
CA ALA A 244 10.87 -14.19 -1.49
C ALA A 244 11.63 -14.11 -2.82
N LYS A 245 12.29 -12.99 -3.11
CA LYS A 245 13.10 -12.81 -4.33
C LYS A 245 14.27 -13.80 -4.38
N MET A 246 14.98 -13.98 -3.26
CA MET A 246 16.11 -14.91 -3.15
C MET A 246 15.66 -16.35 -3.40
N LEU A 247 14.61 -16.81 -2.70
CA LEU A 247 14.11 -18.19 -2.81
C LEU A 247 13.62 -18.51 -4.23
N LEU A 248 12.84 -17.62 -4.84
CA LEU A 248 12.40 -17.80 -6.23
C LEU A 248 13.59 -17.82 -7.20
N GLY A 249 14.62 -17.02 -6.94
CA GLY A 249 15.88 -17.03 -7.71
C GLY A 249 16.63 -18.36 -7.61
N GLU A 250 16.78 -18.90 -6.39
CA GLU A 250 17.46 -20.18 -6.17
C GLU A 250 16.65 -21.36 -6.75
N ILE A 251 15.33 -21.37 -6.63
CA ILE A 251 14.46 -22.36 -7.30
C ILE A 251 14.68 -22.32 -8.82
N LYS A 252 14.70 -21.13 -9.42
CA LYS A 252 14.96 -20.98 -10.86
C LYS A 252 16.34 -21.52 -11.25
N LYS A 253 17.40 -21.23 -10.48
CA LYS A 253 18.75 -21.76 -10.72
C LYS A 253 18.77 -23.29 -10.61
N ALA A 254 18.15 -23.86 -9.59
CA ALA A 254 18.05 -25.31 -9.40
C ALA A 254 17.35 -25.99 -10.58
N VAL A 255 16.22 -25.45 -11.03
CA VAL A 255 15.48 -25.94 -12.21
C VAL A 255 16.34 -25.84 -13.50
N MET A 256 17.17 -24.83 -13.61
CA MET A 256 18.00 -24.62 -14.82
C MET A 256 19.37 -25.33 -14.75
N SER A 257 19.71 -26.02 -13.66
CA SER A 257 21.05 -26.55 -13.40
C SER A 257 21.47 -27.73 -14.29
N SER A 258 20.52 -28.53 -14.79
CA SER A 258 20.79 -29.69 -15.64
C SER A 258 19.67 -29.93 -16.67
N PHE A 259 19.94 -30.77 -17.69
CA PHE A 259 18.92 -31.13 -18.67
C PHE A 259 17.73 -31.87 -18.01
N LYS A 260 18.00 -32.77 -17.08
CA LYS A 260 16.96 -33.50 -16.32
C LYS A 260 16.12 -32.53 -15.46
N SER A 261 16.76 -31.58 -14.77
CA SER A 261 16.08 -30.57 -13.98
C SER A 261 15.19 -29.65 -14.82
N LYS A 262 15.64 -29.30 -16.04
CA LYS A 262 14.83 -28.50 -17.00
C LYS A 262 13.58 -29.23 -17.44
N ILE A 263 13.67 -30.55 -17.73
CA ILE A 263 12.50 -31.37 -18.07
C ILE A 263 11.54 -31.42 -16.86
N GLY A 264 12.05 -31.72 -15.66
CA GLY A 264 11.25 -31.70 -14.43
C GLY A 264 10.58 -30.34 -14.18
N GLY A 265 11.33 -29.24 -14.36
CA GLY A 265 10.82 -27.89 -14.25
C GLY A 265 9.72 -27.54 -15.27
N ALA A 266 9.83 -28.07 -16.50
CA ALA A 266 8.78 -27.91 -17.52
C ALA A 266 7.48 -28.62 -17.12
N LEU A 267 7.58 -29.81 -16.51
CA LEU A 267 6.43 -30.58 -16.03
C LEU A 267 5.69 -29.87 -14.87
N ILE A 268 6.42 -29.19 -13.98
CA ILE A 268 5.84 -28.50 -12.80
C ILE A 268 5.67 -26.99 -13.03
N LYS A 269 5.87 -26.48 -14.25
CA LYS A 269 5.82 -25.04 -14.57
C LYS A 269 4.51 -24.37 -14.14
N GLY A 270 3.37 -25.06 -14.34
CA GLY A 270 2.06 -24.56 -13.90
C GLY A 270 2.00 -24.34 -12.39
N SER A 271 2.35 -25.37 -11.61
CA SER A 271 2.35 -25.30 -10.13
C SER A 271 3.33 -24.25 -9.59
N LEU A 272 4.51 -24.09 -10.24
CA LEU A 272 5.45 -23.03 -9.88
C LEU A 272 4.91 -21.63 -10.22
N GLY A 273 4.13 -21.52 -11.30
CA GLY A 273 3.41 -20.28 -11.65
C GLY A 273 2.37 -19.90 -10.59
N GLU A 274 1.53 -20.85 -10.19
CA GLU A 274 0.55 -20.65 -9.11
C GLU A 274 1.21 -20.28 -7.78
N LEU A 275 2.32 -20.94 -7.44
CA LEU A 275 3.10 -20.61 -6.24
C LEU A 275 3.61 -19.16 -6.32
N LYS A 276 4.17 -18.76 -7.45
CA LYS A 276 4.66 -17.39 -7.66
C LYS A 276 3.52 -16.37 -7.49
N GLU A 277 2.34 -16.62 -8.07
CA GLU A 277 1.20 -15.72 -7.94
C GLU A 277 0.68 -15.64 -6.49
N ARG A 278 0.64 -16.74 -5.75
CA ARG A 278 0.24 -16.74 -4.32
C ARG A 278 1.15 -15.87 -3.46
N PHE A 279 2.44 -15.78 -3.78
CA PHE A 279 3.42 -14.96 -3.06
C PHE A 279 3.67 -13.59 -3.72
N ASN A 280 2.91 -13.26 -4.75
CA ASN A 280 3.01 -11.98 -5.45
C ASN A 280 2.08 -10.93 -4.82
N ALA A 281 2.57 -10.21 -3.80
CA ALA A 281 1.82 -9.11 -3.19
C ALA A 281 1.50 -7.97 -4.17
N LYS A 282 2.21 -7.90 -5.29
CA LYS A 282 2.07 -6.85 -6.31
C LYS A 282 0.69 -6.84 -6.98
N THR A 283 0.01 -7.99 -7.03
CA THR A 283 -1.34 -8.12 -7.60
C THR A 283 -2.44 -7.58 -6.68
N LYS A 284 -2.12 -7.26 -5.42
CA LYS A 284 -3.07 -6.69 -4.44
C LYS A 284 -3.09 -5.17 -4.40
N GLY A 285 -2.33 -4.52 -5.25
CA GLY A 285 -2.22 -3.06 -5.29
C GLY A 285 -1.00 -2.54 -4.53
N GLY A 286 -1.12 -1.32 -4.01
CA GLY A 286 -0.07 -0.66 -3.24
C GLY A 286 -0.31 -0.71 -1.73
N ALA A 287 0.56 0.00 -1.01
CA ALA A 287 0.41 0.26 0.41
C ALA A 287 -0.39 1.57 0.63
N PRO A 288 -1.62 1.52 1.13
CA PRO A 288 -2.38 2.73 1.43
C PRO A 288 -1.87 3.40 2.71
N LEU A 289 -1.94 4.73 2.74
CA LEU A 289 -1.88 5.51 3.97
C LEU A 289 -3.28 5.60 4.56
N LEU A 290 -3.51 4.87 5.64
CA LEU A 290 -4.83 4.83 6.27
C LEU A 290 -5.06 6.04 7.18
N GLY A 291 -6.33 6.45 7.33
CA GLY A 291 -6.73 7.53 8.22
C GLY A 291 -6.46 8.94 7.67
N LEU A 292 -6.23 9.12 6.38
CA LEU A 292 -6.23 10.42 5.71
C LEU A 292 -7.64 10.81 5.24
N LYS A 293 -7.87 12.11 4.98
CA LYS A 293 -9.14 12.62 4.43
C LYS A 293 -9.44 12.13 3.02
N GLY A 294 -8.40 11.72 2.27
CA GLY A 294 -8.50 11.13 0.94
C GLY A 294 -7.51 9.98 0.82
N LEU A 295 -7.68 9.11 -0.16
CA LEU A 295 -6.85 7.93 -0.31
C LEU A 295 -5.50 8.26 -0.96
N VAL A 296 -4.42 7.88 -0.33
CA VAL A 296 -3.06 7.94 -0.86
C VAL A 296 -2.50 6.53 -0.89
N VAL A 297 -2.17 6.05 -2.07
CA VAL A 297 -1.61 4.71 -2.28
C VAL A 297 -0.18 4.82 -2.79
N LYS A 298 0.73 4.24 -2.04
CA LYS A 298 2.13 4.11 -2.44
C LYS A 298 2.36 2.76 -3.12
N ILE A 299 2.88 2.77 -4.33
CA ILE A 299 3.43 1.58 -4.98
C ILE A 299 4.96 1.59 -4.94
N HIS A 300 5.58 0.47 -5.25
CA HIS A 300 7.05 0.35 -5.20
C HIS A 300 7.72 1.22 -6.28
N GLY A 301 8.92 1.78 -6.00
CA GLY A 301 9.66 2.57 -6.98
C GLY A 301 9.94 1.83 -8.28
N ASN A 302 10.18 0.52 -8.21
CA ASN A 302 10.40 -0.37 -9.35
C ASN A 302 9.11 -1.07 -9.85
N SER A 303 7.95 -0.48 -9.63
CA SER A 303 6.67 -1.02 -10.11
C SER A 303 6.56 -0.99 -11.62
N HIS A 304 5.96 -2.04 -12.16
CA HIS A 304 5.60 -2.17 -13.57
C HIS A 304 4.09 -1.90 -13.77
N ASN A 305 3.60 -2.08 -14.98
CA ASN A 305 2.19 -1.86 -15.33
C ASN A 305 1.20 -2.66 -14.48
N GLU A 306 1.52 -3.91 -14.12
CA GLU A 306 0.63 -4.76 -13.32
C GLU A 306 0.35 -4.19 -11.94
N GLU A 307 1.37 -3.65 -11.25
CA GLU A 307 1.20 -3.04 -9.93
C GLU A 307 0.40 -1.74 -10.01
N VAL A 308 0.64 -0.92 -11.04
CA VAL A 308 -0.13 0.32 -11.25
C VAL A 308 -1.60 -0.01 -11.50
N LYS A 309 -1.87 -0.95 -12.40
CA LYS A 309 -3.22 -1.46 -12.68
C LYS A 309 -3.91 -1.97 -11.41
N SER A 310 -3.23 -2.81 -10.66
CA SER A 310 -3.77 -3.36 -9.40
C SER A 310 -4.06 -2.27 -8.37
N ALA A 311 -3.22 -1.23 -8.28
CA ALA A 311 -3.45 -0.08 -7.39
C ALA A 311 -4.67 0.75 -7.82
N ILE A 312 -4.94 0.85 -9.13
CA ILE A 312 -6.16 1.51 -9.64
C ILE A 312 -7.41 0.74 -9.20
N PHE A 313 -7.45 -0.59 -9.38
CA PHE A 313 -8.56 -1.41 -8.90
C PHE A 313 -8.70 -1.39 -7.37
N GLN A 314 -7.60 -1.32 -6.65
CA GLN A 314 -7.62 -1.11 -5.19
C GLN A 314 -8.29 0.22 -4.82
N CYS A 315 -7.95 1.33 -5.49
CA CYS A 315 -8.59 2.63 -5.25
C CYS A 315 -10.09 2.59 -5.51
N ILE A 316 -10.54 1.91 -6.57
CA ILE A 316 -11.96 1.71 -6.86
C ILE A 316 -12.64 0.97 -5.71
N SER A 317 -12.05 -0.14 -5.24
CA SER A 317 -12.58 -0.92 -4.11
C SER A 317 -12.68 -0.09 -2.82
N PHE A 318 -11.71 0.78 -2.55
CA PHE A 318 -11.75 1.71 -1.41
C PHE A 318 -12.91 2.71 -1.52
N SER A 319 -13.12 3.27 -2.72
CA SER A 319 -14.23 4.20 -2.99
C SER A 319 -15.58 3.50 -2.83
N GLU A 320 -15.76 2.33 -3.43
CA GLU A 320 -17.00 1.57 -3.37
C GLU A 320 -17.36 1.11 -1.95
N THR A 321 -16.37 0.78 -1.13
CA THR A 321 -16.59 0.28 0.24
C THR A 321 -16.62 1.39 1.29
N GLY A 322 -16.16 2.60 0.96
CA GLY A 322 -16.13 3.75 1.87
C GLY A 322 -15.20 3.56 3.08
N VAL A 323 -14.10 2.81 2.93
CA VAL A 323 -13.19 2.45 4.04
C VAL A 323 -12.65 3.66 4.78
N ASN A 324 -12.26 4.74 4.06
CA ASN A 324 -11.73 5.93 4.71
C ASN A 324 -12.75 6.60 5.65
N ALA A 325 -14.02 6.69 5.23
CA ALA A 325 -15.10 7.20 6.07
C ALA A 325 -15.32 6.31 7.30
N LYS A 326 -15.40 5.00 7.10
CA LYS A 326 -15.56 4.04 8.21
C LYS A 326 -14.41 4.08 9.22
N ILE A 327 -13.18 4.30 8.77
CA ILE A 327 -12.02 4.51 9.65
C ILE A 327 -12.20 5.81 10.45
N ALA A 328 -12.60 6.89 9.79
CA ALA A 328 -12.83 8.17 10.45
C ALA A 328 -13.96 8.09 11.49
N ASP A 329 -15.08 7.47 11.16
CA ASP A 329 -16.22 7.25 12.06
C ASP A 329 -15.80 6.44 13.28
N LYS A 330 -15.15 5.29 13.07
CA LYS A 330 -14.66 4.40 14.14
C LYS A 330 -13.74 5.09 15.13
N LEU A 331 -12.86 5.99 14.66
CA LEU A 331 -11.89 6.68 15.52
C LEU A 331 -12.41 8.01 16.08
N SER A 332 -13.49 8.58 15.55
CA SER A 332 -14.09 9.80 16.10
C SER A 332 -15.03 9.52 17.27
N GLU A 333 -15.69 8.36 17.32
CA GLU A 333 -16.57 7.93 18.41
C GLU A 333 -15.85 7.83 19.77
N GLU A 334 -14.52 7.65 19.78
CA GLU A 334 -13.71 7.54 21.00
C GLU A 334 -13.36 8.89 21.64
N GLN A 335 -13.60 10.00 20.96
CA GLN A 335 -13.31 11.34 21.46
C GLN A 335 -14.57 12.06 22.00
N ALA A 336 -15.73 11.43 21.84
CA ALA A 336 -17.01 11.90 22.37
C ALA A 336 -17.34 11.23 23.70
#